data_06c9d6b5dcdd63e9bd1a02a126735c68
#
_entry.id   06c9d6b5dcdd63e9bd1a02a126735c68
#
_cell.length_a   1.000
_cell.length_b   1.000
_cell.length_c   1.000
_cell.angle_alpha   90.00
_cell.angle_beta   90.00
_cell.angle_gamma   90.00
#
_symmetry.space_group_name_H-M   'P 1'
#
loop_
_entity.id
_entity.type
_entity.pdbx_description
1 polymer ?
#
loop_
_entity_poly.entity_id
_entity_poly.type
_entity_poly.pdbx_seq_one_letter_code
_entity_poly.pdbx_strand_id
1 'polypeptide(L)'
;IRTRGDETSGEIVMDLNATPNQRTQSSSRIRVDRSDTLYRFTPDGDKTRMVWVQHTDPNGALPGWLVNSLLVDIPVQSMEELERVANSERYQGYRLIYDEQGQLTGVSRPAP
;
A
#
# COMPACT_ATOMS: atom_id res chain seq x y z
N ILE A 1 3.84 -0.27 9.71
CA ILE A 1 3.59 0.58 8.52
C ILE A 1 4.34 1.88 8.66
N ARG A 2 5.10 2.22 7.67
CA ARG A 2 5.87 3.46 7.66
C ARG A 2 5.48 4.27 6.43
N THR A 3 5.06 5.52 6.65
CA THR A 3 4.65 6.41 5.56
C THR A 3 5.58 7.61 5.51
N ARG A 4 6.06 7.93 4.31
CA ARG A 4 6.92 9.09 4.06
C ARG A 4 6.33 9.89 2.90
N GLY A 5 6.47 11.19 2.97
CA GLY A 5 6.04 12.07 1.89
C GLY A 5 6.92 13.29 1.79
N ASP A 6 7.16 13.77 0.57
CA ASP A 6 7.98 14.93 0.28
C ASP A 6 7.15 15.98 -0.47
N GLU A 7 7.00 17.16 0.11
CA GLU A 7 6.21 18.25 -0.47
C GLU A 7 6.75 18.70 -1.83
N THR A 8 8.08 18.74 -1.99
CA THR A 8 8.71 19.20 -3.21
C THR A 8 8.36 18.34 -4.43
N SER A 9 8.47 17.01 -4.28
CA SER A 9 8.14 16.07 -5.35
C SER A 9 6.66 15.69 -5.36
N GLY A 10 5.98 15.83 -4.22
CA GLY A 10 4.62 15.35 -4.03
C GLY A 10 4.53 13.85 -3.86
N GLU A 11 5.66 13.15 -3.84
CA GLU A 11 5.69 11.69 -3.75
C GLU A 11 5.41 11.22 -2.34
N ILE A 12 4.59 10.16 -2.22
CA ILE A 12 4.31 9.50 -0.96
C ILE A 12 4.67 8.03 -1.10
N VAL A 13 5.41 7.51 -0.12
CA VAL A 13 5.82 6.11 -0.07
C VAL A 13 5.32 5.48 1.21
N MET A 14 4.67 4.33 1.10
CA MET A 14 4.21 3.56 2.24
C MET A 14 4.91 2.21 2.24
N ASP A 15 5.65 1.92 3.31
CA ASP A 15 6.33 0.66 3.52
C ASP A 15 5.57 -0.18 4.53
N LEU A 16 5.22 -1.40 4.14
CA LEU A 16 4.53 -2.35 5.00
C LEU A 16 5.35 -3.64 5.05
N ASN A 17 5.94 -3.93 6.19
CA ASN A 17 6.79 -5.09 6.36
C ASN A 17 6.21 -6.00 7.43
N ALA A 18 6.01 -7.28 7.08
CA ALA A 18 5.60 -8.28 8.04
C ALA A 18 6.83 -8.86 8.71
N THR A 19 6.82 -8.89 10.03
CA THR A 19 7.89 -9.47 10.81
C THR A 19 7.64 -10.96 10.99
N PRO A 20 8.59 -11.84 10.65
CA PRO A 20 8.42 -13.27 10.84
C PRO A 20 8.38 -13.64 12.33
N ASN A 21 7.79 -14.79 12.63
CA ASN A 21 7.79 -15.41 13.95
C ASN A 21 7.03 -14.66 15.05
N GLN A 22 6.05 -13.87 14.69
CA GLN A 22 5.23 -13.18 15.67
C GLN A 22 4.16 -14.07 16.30
N ARG A 23 3.84 -15.18 15.67
CA ARG A 23 2.79 -16.09 16.13
C ARG A 23 3.18 -17.55 15.89
N THR A 24 2.59 -18.44 16.70
CA THR A 24 2.72 -19.87 16.49
C THR A 24 2.12 -20.27 15.14
N GLN A 25 2.86 -21.06 14.40
CA GLN A 25 2.41 -21.53 13.09
C GLN A 25 1.21 -22.47 13.25
N SER A 26 0.17 -22.25 12.46
CA SER A 26 -1.01 -23.10 12.42
C SER A 26 -0.85 -24.13 11.29
N SER A 27 -1.20 -25.38 11.56
CA SER A 27 -1.14 -26.44 10.54
C SER A 27 -2.20 -26.27 9.46
N SER A 28 -3.26 -25.50 9.71
CA SER A 28 -4.34 -25.27 8.75
C SER A 28 -4.14 -24.03 7.89
N ARG A 29 -3.06 -23.28 8.10
CA ARG A 29 -2.80 -22.02 7.39
C ARG A 29 -1.39 -22.00 6.82
N ILE A 30 -1.26 -21.37 5.65
CA ILE A 30 0.03 -21.09 5.07
C ILE A 30 0.59 -19.85 5.74
N ARG A 31 1.75 -20.01 6.35
CA ARG A 31 2.42 -18.90 6.99
C ARG A 31 3.38 -18.23 6.00
N VAL A 32 3.34 -16.91 5.95
CA VAL A 32 4.26 -16.13 5.15
C VAL A 32 5.47 -15.79 6.02
N ASP A 33 6.65 -16.26 5.64
CA ASP A 33 7.89 -15.97 6.38
C ASP A 33 8.31 -14.52 6.22
N ARG A 34 8.08 -13.96 5.04
CA ARG A 34 8.42 -12.58 4.75
C ARG A 34 7.40 -12.00 3.80
N SER A 35 6.90 -10.81 4.12
CA SER A 35 6.04 -10.05 3.23
C SER A 35 6.45 -8.58 3.32
N ASP A 36 7.04 -8.07 2.26
CA ASP A 36 7.41 -6.67 2.13
C ASP A 36 6.55 -6.06 1.04
N THR A 37 5.82 -5.01 1.37
CA THR A 37 4.98 -4.30 0.43
C THR A 37 5.36 -2.84 0.42
N LEU A 38 5.47 -2.26 -0.77
CA LEU A 38 5.75 -0.85 -0.94
C LEU A 38 4.74 -0.26 -1.92
N TYR A 39 4.08 0.81 -1.50
CA TYR A 39 3.23 1.62 -2.37
C TYR A 39 3.92 2.95 -2.61
N ARG A 40 3.99 3.37 -3.86
CA ARG A 40 4.53 4.67 -4.23
C ARG A 40 3.48 5.44 -5.00
N PHE A 41 3.18 6.64 -4.53
CA PHE A 41 2.21 7.54 -5.17
C PHE A 41 2.97 8.75 -5.67
N THR A 42 2.89 9.01 -6.96
CA THR A 42 3.59 10.11 -7.60
C THR A 42 2.58 10.97 -8.37
N PRO A 43 2.57 12.29 -8.16
CA PRO A 43 1.70 13.17 -8.93
C PRO A 43 2.00 13.09 -10.42
N ASP A 44 0.95 13.10 -11.25
CA ASP A 44 1.07 13.06 -12.70
C ASP A 44 -0.04 13.95 -13.28
N GLY A 45 0.22 15.25 -13.35
CA GLY A 45 -0.76 16.24 -13.76
C GLY A 45 -1.90 16.32 -12.76
N ASP A 46 -3.13 16.09 -13.23
CA ASP A 46 -4.32 16.04 -12.39
C ASP A 46 -4.60 14.63 -11.83
N LYS A 47 -3.67 13.69 -12.08
CA LYS A 47 -3.81 12.30 -11.67
C LYS A 47 -2.67 11.92 -10.75
N THR A 48 -2.77 10.74 -10.18
CA THR A 48 -1.73 10.14 -9.34
C THR A 48 -1.34 8.79 -9.91
N ARG A 49 -0.04 8.59 -10.08
CA ARG A 49 0.51 7.30 -10.47
C ARG A 49 0.77 6.49 -9.21
N MET A 50 0.24 5.29 -9.17
CA MET A 50 0.48 4.36 -8.07
C MET A 50 1.31 3.18 -8.55
N VAL A 51 2.37 2.87 -7.82
CA VAL A 51 3.18 1.67 -8.06
C VAL A 51 3.10 0.81 -6.81
N TRP A 52 2.80 -0.46 -6.99
CA TRP A 52 2.72 -1.45 -5.92
C TRP A 52 3.80 -2.50 -6.15
N VAL A 53 4.76 -2.56 -5.23
CA VAL A 53 5.82 -3.57 -5.24
C VAL A 53 5.60 -4.49 -4.05
N GLN A 54 5.57 -5.79 -4.32
CA GLN A 54 5.37 -6.77 -3.26
C GLN A 54 6.34 -7.92 -3.38
N HIS A 55 6.95 -8.26 -2.26
CA HIS A 55 7.79 -9.44 -2.14
C HIS A 55 7.23 -10.30 -1.02
N THR A 56 6.80 -11.52 -1.37
CA THR A 56 6.22 -12.45 -0.42
C THR A 56 6.99 -13.77 -0.51
N ASP A 57 7.43 -14.26 0.64
CA ASP A 57 8.15 -15.52 0.76
C ASP A 57 7.30 -16.49 1.58
N PRO A 58 6.53 -17.36 0.94
CA PRO A 58 5.68 -18.30 1.65
C PRO A 58 6.51 -19.42 2.28
N ASN A 59 6.08 -19.88 3.43
CA ASN A 59 6.68 -21.03 4.09
C ASN A 59 6.12 -22.31 3.47
N GLY A 60 6.79 -22.80 2.43
CA GLY A 60 6.39 -24.00 1.73
C GLY A 60 6.05 -23.76 0.27
N ALA A 61 5.78 -24.84 -0.45
CA ALA A 61 5.42 -24.77 -1.86
C ALA A 61 3.94 -24.40 -2.02
N LEU A 62 3.66 -23.52 -2.98
CA LEU A 62 2.30 -23.12 -3.31
C LEU A 62 1.92 -23.61 -4.69
N PRO A 63 0.65 -24.04 -4.90
CA PRO A 63 0.17 -24.33 -6.25
C PRO A 63 0.27 -23.10 -7.16
N GLY A 64 0.54 -23.33 -8.44
CA GLY A 64 0.69 -22.23 -9.40
C GLY A 64 -0.54 -21.32 -9.48
N TRP A 65 -1.76 -21.91 -9.41
CA TRP A 65 -2.99 -21.12 -9.48
C TRP A 65 -3.11 -20.16 -8.28
N LEU A 66 -2.64 -20.59 -7.12
CA LEU A 66 -2.69 -19.76 -5.91
C LEU A 66 -1.66 -18.62 -6.00
N VAL A 67 -0.48 -18.90 -6.55
CA VAL A 67 0.54 -17.87 -6.78
C VAL A 67 0.00 -16.78 -7.71
N ASN A 68 -0.63 -17.17 -8.82
CA ASN A 68 -1.22 -16.20 -9.75
C ASN A 68 -2.32 -15.38 -9.09
N SER A 69 -3.17 -16.02 -8.27
CA SER A 69 -4.23 -15.30 -7.56
C SER A 69 -3.65 -14.27 -6.60
N LEU A 70 -2.64 -14.65 -5.82
CA LEU A 70 -2.05 -13.78 -4.81
C LEU A 70 -1.19 -12.66 -5.39
N LEU A 71 -0.51 -12.91 -6.51
CA LEU A 71 0.45 -11.96 -7.07
C LEU A 71 -0.08 -11.14 -8.24
N VAL A 72 -1.16 -11.56 -8.85
CA VAL A 72 -1.72 -10.88 -10.03
C VAL A 72 -3.16 -10.48 -9.80
N ASP A 73 -4.06 -11.45 -9.60
CA ASP A 73 -5.50 -11.19 -9.58
C ASP A 73 -5.93 -10.30 -8.42
N ILE A 74 -5.51 -10.64 -7.21
CA ILE A 74 -5.88 -9.87 -6.02
C ILE A 74 -5.29 -8.46 -6.04
N PRO A 75 -3.99 -8.26 -6.32
CA PRO A 75 -3.43 -6.91 -6.45
C PRO A 75 -4.11 -6.06 -7.51
N VAL A 76 -4.40 -6.61 -8.69
CA VAL A 76 -5.06 -5.86 -9.76
C VAL A 76 -6.45 -5.42 -9.31
N GLN A 77 -7.24 -6.33 -8.76
CA GLN A 77 -8.58 -6.00 -8.26
C GLN A 77 -8.53 -4.99 -7.13
N SER A 78 -7.54 -5.10 -6.24
CA SER A 78 -7.36 -4.17 -5.13
C SER A 78 -7.04 -2.76 -5.62
N MET A 79 -6.21 -2.63 -6.65
CA MET A 79 -5.88 -1.33 -7.22
C MET A 79 -7.08 -0.70 -7.94
N GLU A 80 -7.88 -1.49 -8.64
CA GLU A 80 -9.11 -1.01 -9.27
C GLU A 80 -10.11 -0.52 -8.22
N GLU A 81 -10.27 -1.26 -7.14
CA GLU A 81 -11.15 -0.88 -6.04
C GLU A 81 -10.65 0.38 -5.33
N LEU A 82 -9.35 0.48 -5.12
CA LEU A 82 -8.75 1.66 -4.52
C LEU A 82 -9.01 2.90 -5.38
N GLU A 83 -8.85 2.78 -6.70
CA GLU A 83 -9.12 3.89 -7.62
C GLU A 83 -10.60 4.34 -7.51
N ARG A 84 -11.51 3.37 -7.49
CA ARG A 84 -12.94 3.65 -7.36
C ARG A 84 -13.26 4.37 -6.04
N VAL A 85 -12.72 3.87 -4.94
CA VAL A 85 -12.98 4.42 -3.61
C VAL A 85 -12.32 5.80 -3.46
N ALA A 86 -11.09 5.98 -3.97
CA ALA A 86 -10.38 7.25 -3.88
C ALA A 86 -11.09 8.36 -4.64
N ASN A 87 -11.79 8.02 -5.73
CA ASN A 87 -12.55 9.00 -6.50
C ASN A 87 -13.97 9.22 -5.99
N SER A 88 -14.37 8.50 -4.93
CA SER A 88 -15.69 8.68 -4.34
C SER A 88 -15.79 10.02 -3.62
N GLU A 89 -17.00 10.55 -3.51
CA GLU A 89 -17.26 11.83 -2.87
C GLU A 89 -16.78 11.88 -1.41
N ARG A 90 -16.83 10.74 -0.73
CA ARG A 90 -16.44 10.61 0.67
C ARG A 90 -14.98 11.03 0.93
N TYR A 91 -14.09 10.82 -0.04
CA TYR A 91 -12.66 11.08 0.12
C TYR A 91 -12.17 12.34 -0.60
N GLN A 92 -13.07 13.20 -1.04
CA GLN A 92 -12.69 14.45 -1.68
C GLN A 92 -12.43 15.55 -0.66
N GLY A 93 -11.54 16.47 -0.98
CA GLY A 93 -11.27 17.63 -0.16
C GLY A 93 -10.28 17.43 0.96
N TYR A 94 -9.70 16.26 1.08
CA TYR A 94 -8.62 16.02 2.05
C TYR A 94 -7.34 16.70 1.57
N ARG A 95 -6.54 17.17 2.53
CA ARG A 95 -5.26 17.83 2.24
C ARG A 95 -4.14 17.18 3.01
N LEU A 96 -2.97 17.15 2.38
CA LEU A 96 -1.76 16.65 3.01
C LEU A 96 -1.13 17.75 3.85
N ILE A 97 -0.59 17.38 5.00
CA ILE A 97 0.06 18.31 5.92
C ILE A 97 1.55 18.00 5.93
N TYR A 98 2.36 19.04 5.70
CA TYR A 98 3.82 18.92 5.68
C TYR A 98 4.43 19.79 6.77
N ASP A 99 5.59 19.40 7.28
CA ASP A 99 6.33 20.19 8.25
C ASP A 99 7.23 21.23 7.54
N GLU A 100 8.02 21.96 8.32
CA GLU A 100 8.90 23.00 7.79
C GLU A 100 9.97 22.47 6.84
N GLN A 101 10.33 21.19 6.98
CA GLN A 101 11.30 20.53 6.13
C GLN A 101 10.67 19.92 4.89
N GLY A 102 9.36 20.06 4.70
CA GLY A 102 8.65 19.50 3.57
C GLY A 102 8.34 18.01 3.72
N GLN A 103 8.38 17.48 4.93
CA GLN A 103 8.08 16.08 5.20
C GLN A 103 6.60 15.92 5.58
N LEU A 104 5.96 14.87 5.06
CA LEU A 104 4.57 14.59 5.34
C LEU A 104 4.37 14.23 6.81
N THR A 105 3.46 14.93 7.49
CA THR A 105 3.14 14.70 8.90
C THR A 105 1.73 14.19 9.13
N GLY A 106 0.82 14.40 8.20
CA GLY A 106 -0.54 13.94 8.37
C GLY A 106 -1.46 14.39 7.25
N VAL A 107 -2.75 14.20 7.49
CA VAL A 107 -3.80 14.54 6.53
C VAL A 107 -4.90 15.29 7.27
N SER A 108 -5.35 16.42 6.71
CA SER A 108 -6.46 17.16 7.27
C SER A 108 -7.76 16.78 6.57
N ARG A 109 -8.85 16.77 7.34
CA ARG A 109 -10.18 16.51 6.79
C ARG A 109 -10.71 17.76 6.09
N PRO A 110 -11.62 17.59 5.11
CA PRO A 110 -12.25 18.74 4.49
C PRO A 110 -13.10 19.51 5.51
N ALA A 111 -13.22 20.81 5.30
CA ALA A 111 -14.08 21.63 6.12
C ALA A 111 -15.54 21.17 5.98
N PRO A 112 -16.31 21.18 7.09
CA PRO A 112 -17.73 20.82 7.03
C PRO A 112 -18.57 21.80 6.20
#